data_eb6e82ee46af5c4e3727bdea468a9790
#
_entry.id   eb6e82ee46af5c4e3727bdea468a9790
#
_cell.length_a   1.000
_cell.length_b   1.000
_cell.length_c   1.000
_cell.angle_alpha   90.00
_cell.angle_beta   90.00
_cell.angle_gamma   90.00
#
_symmetry.space_group_name_H-M   'P 1'
#
loop_
_entity.id
_entity.type
_entity.pdbx_description
1 polymer ?
#
loop_
_entity_poly.entity_id
_entity_poly.type
_entity_poly.pdbx_seq_one_letter_code
_entity_poly.pdbx_strand_id
1 'polypeptide(L)'
;MMIEECSVDLALVVKPQSPGKLVYYSLGIIEYIFVCTPAYREKWNCKNDKIFEYANIMLLDKDNVSRKHINAYYAKNHIIPLHILEVNEMDILIEFAKMRIGISCVVKQFVEQELETGCLMEVPLANPVPSREIGFLYQDIEPFNENILRFIHVF
;
A
#
# COMPACT_ATOMS: atom_id res chain seq x y z
N MET A 1 -8.09 -20.65 -1.27
CA MET A 1 -8.45 -19.23 -1.55
C MET A 1 -9.92 -19.15 -1.93
N MET A 2 -10.61 -18.07 -1.60
CA MET A 2 -12.07 -17.92 -1.79
C MET A 2 -12.55 -18.12 -3.24
N ILE A 3 -11.74 -17.81 -4.24
CA ILE A 3 -12.07 -18.04 -5.66
C ILE A 3 -12.06 -19.52 -5.98
N GLU A 4 -11.08 -20.27 -5.48
CA GLU A 4 -10.98 -21.72 -5.70
C GLU A 4 -12.11 -22.49 -5.02
N GLU A 5 -12.62 -21.94 -3.92
CA GLU A 5 -13.77 -22.47 -3.18
C GLU A 5 -15.12 -22.00 -3.74
N CYS A 6 -15.13 -21.31 -4.89
CA CYS A 6 -16.32 -20.75 -5.54
C CYS A 6 -17.13 -19.79 -4.65
N SER A 7 -16.50 -19.15 -3.66
CA SER A 7 -17.15 -18.17 -2.79
C SER A 7 -17.17 -16.77 -3.36
N VAL A 8 -16.28 -16.46 -4.32
CA VAL A 8 -16.27 -15.22 -5.10
C VAL A 8 -15.90 -15.52 -6.55
N ASP A 9 -16.44 -14.75 -7.49
CA ASP A 9 -16.17 -14.91 -8.93
C ASP A 9 -14.90 -14.19 -9.37
N LEU A 10 -14.57 -13.09 -8.71
CA LEU A 10 -13.48 -12.19 -9.05
C LEU A 10 -12.86 -11.63 -7.78
N ALA A 11 -11.54 -11.58 -7.71
CA ALA A 11 -10.84 -10.94 -6.60
C ALA A 11 -9.82 -9.92 -7.10
N LEU A 12 -9.76 -8.77 -6.43
CA LEU A 12 -8.67 -7.81 -6.60
C LEU A 12 -7.50 -8.22 -5.70
N VAL A 13 -6.37 -8.52 -6.30
CA VAL A 13 -5.20 -9.07 -5.59
C VAL A 13 -3.91 -8.43 -6.05
N VAL A 14 -2.89 -8.55 -5.22
CA VAL A 14 -1.52 -8.37 -5.65
C VAL A 14 -1.13 -9.55 -6.52
N LYS A 15 -0.37 -9.30 -7.59
CA LYS A 15 0.05 -10.33 -8.53
C LYS A 15 0.65 -11.54 -7.81
N PRO A 16 0.05 -12.73 -7.94
CA PRO A 16 0.59 -13.94 -7.35
C PRO A 16 1.85 -14.40 -8.12
N GLN A 17 2.76 -15.09 -7.44
CA GLN A 17 3.94 -15.67 -8.09
C GLN A 17 3.54 -16.79 -9.06
N SER A 18 2.49 -17.54 -8.72
CA SER A 18 1.94 -18.59 -9.58
C SER A 18 0.41 -18.60 -9.39
N PRO A 19 -0.37 -18.18 -10.41
CA PRO A 19 -1.83 -18.17 -10.32
C PRO A 19 -2.45 -19.58 -10.38
N GLY A 20 -1.68 -20.63 -10.69
CA GLY A 20 -2.18 -21.99 -10.86
C GLY A 20 -3.19 -22.10 -12.00
N LYS A 21 -4.41 -22.55 -11.69
CA LYS A 21 -5.52 -22.66 -12.66
C LYS A 21 -6.34 -21.37 -12.82
N LEU A 22 -5.98 -20.33 -12.08
CA LEU A 22 -6.66 -19.03 -12.13
C LEU A 22 -6.05 -18.13 -13.19
N VAL A 23 -6.87 -17.26 -13.75
CA VAL A 23 -6.42 -16.23 -14.71
C VAL A 23 -6.17 -14.93 -13.97
N TYR A 24 -5.04 -14.31 -14.24
CA TYR A 24 -4.66 -13.01 -13.70
C TYR A 24 -4.72 -11.94 -14.79
N TYR A 25 -5.43 -10.85 -14.51
CA TYR A 25 -5.52 -9.68 -15.37
C TYR A 25 -4.91 -8.47 -14.66
N SER A 26 -3.80 -7.94 -15.16
CA SER A 26 -3.10 -6.80 -14.57
C SER A 26 -3.91 -5.51 -14.71
N LEU A 27 -4.02 -4.76 -13.63
CA LEU A 27 -4.59 -3.40 -13.60
C LEU A 27 -3.51 -2.31 -13.57
N GLY A 28 -2.34 -2.63 -13.04
CA GLY A 28 -1.25 -1.67 -12.95
C GLY A 28 -0.36 -1.90 -11.73
N ILE A 29 0.48 -0.91 -11.48
CA ILE A 29 1.47 -0.93 -10.42
C ILE A 29 1.08 0.07 -9.35
N ILE A 30 1.16 -0.32 -8.08
CA ILE A 30 1.02 0.57 -6.94
C ILE A 30 2.37 0.78 -6.27
N GLU A 31 2.61 2.01 -5.83
CA GLU A 31 3.80 2.40 -5.10
C GLU A 31 3.43 2.70 -3.64
N TYR A 32 4.27 2.27 -2.72
CA TYR A 32 4.14 2.60 -1.31
C TYR A 32 5.14 3.67 -0.94
N ILE A 33 4.67 4.74 -0.30
CA ILE A 33 5.50 5.85 0.15
C ILE A 33 5.16 6.20 1.60
N PHE A 34 6.09 6.88 2.26
CA PHE A 34 5.86 7.48 3.57
C PHE A 34 5.60 8.97 3.39
N VAL A 35 4.52 9.46 3.95
CA VAL A 35 4.10 10.85 3.81
C VAL A 35 3.85 11.52 5.16
N CYS A 36 4.10 12.80 5.22
CA CYS A 36 3.74 13.67 6.33
C CYS A 36 3.56 15.10 5.84
N THR A 37 3.07 16.00 6.70
CA THR A 37 3.08 17.43 6.38
C THR A 37 4.50 17.99 6.42
N PRO A 38 4.81 19.05 5.64
CA PRO A 38 6.10 19.72 5.74
C PRO A 38 6.44 20.17 7.16
N ALA A 39 5.45 20.68 7.91
CA ALA A 39 5.63 21.09 9.30
C ALA A 39 6.03 19.94 10.23
N TYR A 40 5.45 18.75 10.05
CA TYR A 40 5.86 17.57 10.82
C TYR A 40 7.29 17.15 10.44
N ARG A 41 7.64 17.20 9.17
CA ARG A 41 8.97 16.84 8.68
C ARG A 41 10.08 17.72 9.27
N GLU A 42 9.83 19.02 9.45
CA GLU A 42 10.80 19.94 10.03
C GLU A 42 11.27 19.55 11.43
N LYS A 43 10.44 18.90 12.22
CA LYS A 43 10.84 18.38 13.55
C LYS A 43 12.03 17.42 13.49
N TRP A 44 12.22 16.76 12.36
CA TRP A 44 13.18 15.68 12.17
C TRP A 44 14.24 15.97 11.11
N ASN A 45 14.43 17.23 10.72
CA ASN A 45 15.31 17.67 9.64
C ASN A 45 16.76 17.17 9.73
N CYS A 46 17.26 17.01 10.93
CA CYS A 46 18.64 16.56 11.17
C CYS A 46 18.79 15.01 11.21
N LYS A 47 17.71 14.27 10.94
CA LYS A 47 17.64 12.83 11.22
C LYS A 47 17.12 12.00 10.05
N ASN A 48 17.52 12.35 8.80
CA ASN A 48 17.01 11.65 7.61
C ASN A 48 17.13 10.12 7.72
N ASP A 49 18.28 9.61 8.15
CA ASP A 49 18.53 8.17 8.23
C ASP A 49 17.91 7.51 9.48
N LYS A 50 17.45 8.32 10.43
CA LYS A 50 16.93 7.85 11.73
C LYS A 50 15.48 8.23 11.99
N ILE A 51 14.76 8.67 10.95
CA ILE A 51 13.38 9.15 11.10
C ILE A 51 12.46 8.09 11.73
N PHE A 52 12.69 6.81 11.43
CA PHE A 52 11.93 5.70 12.01
C PHE A 52 12.19 5.45 13.50
N GLU A 53 13.30 5.96 14.03
CA GLU A 53 13.61 5.86 15.47
C GLU A 53 12.88 6.94 16.29
N TYR A 54 12.58 8.08 15.70
CA TYR A 54 12.08 9.25 16.45
C TYR A 54 10.64 9.63 16.12
N ALA A 55 10.22 9.49 14.87
CA ALA A 55 8.89 9.87 14.44
C ALA A 55 7.83 8.83 14.81
N ASN A 56 6.60 9.26 14.96
CA ASN A 56 5.46 8.35 15.01
C ASN A 56 5.22 7.81 13.61
N ILE A 57 5.29 6.51 13.45
CA ILE A 57 5.05 5.82 12.17
C ILE A 57 3.66 5.20 12.21
N MET A 58 2.81 5.59 11.28
CA MET A 58 1.43 5.12 11.19
C MET A 58 1.32 4.12 10.06
N LEU A 59 0.84 2.93 10.36
CA LEU A 59 0.78 1.78 9.47
C LEU A 59 -0.59 1.12 9.57
N LEU A 60 -0.96 0.39 8.52
CA LEU A 60 -2.09 -0.53 8.60
C LEU A 60 -1.81 -1.64 9.63
N ASP A 61 -2.86 -2.26 10.12
CA ASP A 61 -2.75 -3.35 11.09
C ASP A 61 -1.89 -4.52 10.56
N LYS A 62 -1.35 -5.31 11.48
CA LYS A 62 -0.37 -6.36 11.18
C LYS A 62 -0.87 -7.48 10.27
N ASP A 63 -2.18 -7.69 10.18
CA ASP A 63 -2.78 -8.74 9.36
C ASP A 63 -3.02 -8.30 7.92
N ASN A 64 -2.93 -6.99 7.65
CA ASN A 64 -3.10 -6.42 6.32
C ASN A 64 -1.97 -6.83 5.37
N VAL A 65 -2.33 -7.16 4.13
CA VAL A 65 -1.37 -7.58 3.08
C VAL A 65 -0.33 -6.51 2.77
N SER A 66 -0.73 -5.24 2.73
CA SER A 66 0.19 -4.12 2.53
C SER A 66 1.15 -3.96 3.72
N ARG A 67 0.66 -4.15 4.95
CA ARG A 67 1.51 -4.11 6.14
C ARG A 67 2.57 -5.21 6.10
N LYS A 68 2.24 -6.42 5.68
CA LYS A 68 3.21 -7.52 5.54
C LYS A 68 4.32 -7.17 4.53
N HIS A 69 3.96 -6.50 3.45
CA HIS A 69 4.93 -6.00 2.48
C HIS A 69 5.89 -4.96 3.09
N ILE A 70 5.38 -4.03 3.89
CA ILE A 70 6.18 -3.03 4.59
C ILE A 70 7.07 -3.67 5.66
N ASN A 71 6.57 -4.66 6.39
CA ASN A 71 7.39 -5.40 7.36
C ASN A 71 8.56 -6.12 6.69
N ALA A 72 8.36 -6.69 5.50
CA ALA A 72 9.44 -7.30 4.71
C ALA A 72 10.48 -6.24 4.27
N TYR A 73 10.03 -5.06 3.86
CA TYR A 73 10.89 -3.92 3.55
C TYR A 73 11.73 -3.51 4.76
N TYR A 74 11.12 -3.38 5.93
CA TYR A 74 11.83 -3.04 7.17
C TYR A 74 12.91 -4.09 7.52
N ALA A 75 12.55 -5.37 7.44
CA ALA A 75 13.48 -6.45 7.72
C ALA A 75 14.68 -6.44 6.76
N LYS A 76 14.45 -6.26 5.47
CA LYS A 76 15.50 -6.20 4.45
C LYS A 76 16.44 -5.01 4.64
N ASN A 77 15.94 -3.88 5.10
CA ASN A 77 16.72 -2.66 5.27
C ASN A 77 17.17 -2.41 6.72
N HIS A 78 16.98 -3.38 7.61
CA HIS A 78 17.34 -3.29 9.03
C HIS A 78 16.72 -2.07 9.74
N ILE A 79 15.48 -1.73 9.38
CA ILE A 79 14.72 -0.64 9.96
C ILE A 79 13.85 -1.18 11.09
N ILE A 80 13.93 -0.54 12.26
CA ILE A 80 13.12 -0.87 13.44
C ILE A 80 12.42 0.40 13.90
N PRO A 81 11.18 0.65 13.46
CA PRO A 81 10.40 1.77 13.99
C PRO A 81 10.14 1.60 15.47
N LEU A 82 10.40 2.65 16.26
CA LEU A 82 10.21 2.59 17.70
C LEU A 82 8.82 3.04 18.18
N HIS A 83 8.15 3.85 17.39
CA HIS A 83 6.84 4.40 17.70
C HIS A 83 5.87 4.09 16.57
N ILE A 84 5.06 3.05 16.71
CA ILE A 84 4.10 2.61 15.70
C ILE A 84 2.68 2.86 16.20
N LEU A 85 1.87 3.50 15.37
CA LEU A 85 0.42 3.58 15.52
C LEU A 85 -0.22 2.74 14.41
N GLU A 86 -1.04 1.78 14.80
CA GLU A 86 -1.76 0.91 13.84
C GLU A 86 -3.18 1.40 13.64
N VAL A 87 -3.62 1.43 12.40
CA VAL A 87 -5.00 1.72 11.99
C VAL A 87 -5.45 0.68 10.95
N ASN A 88 -6.75 0.53 10.79
CA ASN A 88 -7.31 -0.52 9.93
C ASN A 88 -7.65 -0.05 8.51
N GLU A 89 -7.62 1.25 8.23
CA GLU A 89 -8.00 1.80 6.93
C GLU A 89 -6.99 2.81 6.40
N MET A 90 -6.78 2.77 5.06
CA MET A 90 -5.84 3.66 4.38
C MET A 90 -6.27 5.13 4.47
N ASP A 91 -7.56 5.42 4.37
CA ASP A 91 -8.09 6.77 4.46
C ASP A 91 -7.77 7.43 5.81
N ILE A 92 -7.82 6.64 6.89
CA ILE A 92 -7.44 7.11 8.23
C ILE A 92 -5.96 7.46 8.30
N LEU A 93 -5.10 6.66 7.67
CA LEU A 93 -3.66 6.98 7.57
C LEU A 93 -3.41 8.32 6.90
N ILE A 94 -4.11 8.59 5.81
CA ILE A 94 -3.99 9.84 5.05
C ILE A 94 -4.45 11.03 5.89
N GLU A 95 -5.62 10.92 6.54
CA GLU A 95 -6.15 11.99 7.38
C GLU A 95 -5.24 12.25 8.60
N PHE A 96 -4.72 11.22 9.23
CA PHE A 96 -3.81 11.37 10.38
C PHE A 96 -2.48 12.04 9.97
N ALA A 97 -1.98 11.75 8.77
CA ALA A 97 -0.82 12.47 8.24
C ALA A 97 -1.10 13.97 8.10
N LYS A 98 -2.26 14.34 7.54
CA LYS A 98 -2.70 15.75 7.41
C LYS A 98 -2.85 16.44 8.78
N MET A 99 -3.26 15.70 9.79
CA MET A 99 -3.40 16.20 11.17
C MET A 99 -2.07 16.33 11.93
N ARG A 100 -0.94 16.03 11.29
CA ARG A 100 0.42 16.11 11.86
C ARG A 100 0.64 15.16 13.05
N ILE A 101 -0.05 14.01 13.07
CA ILE A 101 0.10 13.00 14.13
C ILE A 101 1.40 12.21 13.93
N GLY A 102 1.80 11.99 12.67
CA GLY A 102 2.98 11.22 12.36
C GLY A 102 3.25 11.11 10.87
N ILE A 103 4.05 10.12 10.52
CA ILE A 103 4.37 9.74 9.15
C ILE A 103 3.55 8.51 8.80
N SER A 104 2.75 8.58 7.75
CA SER A 104 1.92 7.48 7.28
C SER A 104 2.56 6.76 6.09
N CYS A 105 2.50 5.43 6.09
CA CYS A 105 2.79 4.63 4.91
C CYS A 105 1.50 4.44 4.10
N VAL A 106 1.49 4.94 2.89
CA VAL A 106 0.30 4.99 2.02
C VAL A 106 0.61 4.55 0.60
N VAL A 107 -0.42 4.20 -0.15
CA VAL A 107 -0.32 4.02 -1.61
C VAL A 107 -0.23 5.40 -2.26
N LYS A 108 0.82 5.64 -3.04
CA LYS A 108 1.10 6.95 -3.65
C LYS A 108 -0.05 7.47 -4.50
N GLN A 109 -0.68 6.58 -5.27
CA GLN A 109 -1.79 6.93 -6.14
C GLN A 109 -3.00 7.50 -5.40
N PHE A 110 -3.11 7.25 -4.10
CA PHE A 110 -4.21 7.77 -3.27
C PHE A 110 -3.95 9.17 -2.71
N VAL A 111 -2.73 9.67 -2.82
CA VAL A 111 -2.31 10.98 -2.27
C VAL A 111 -1.70 11.90 -3.30
N GLU A 112 -1.91 11.64 -4.58
CA GLU A 112 -1.36 12.45 -5.68
C GLU A 112 -1.73 13.92 -5.55
N GLN A 113 -2.99 14.21 -5.23
CA GLN A 113 -3.47 15.57 -5.04
C GLN A 113 -2.80 16.25 -3.85
N GLU A 114 -2.66 15.56 -2.74
CA GLU A 114 -1.99 16.08 -1.54
C GLU A 114 -0.50 16.37 -1.78
N LEU A 115 0.15 15.53 -2.59
CA LEU A 115 1.54 15.76 -3.00
C LEU A 115 1.67 16.96 -3.94
N GLU A 116 0.79 17.09 -4.93
CA GLU A 116 0.78 18.20 -5.88
C GLU A 116 0.52 19.55 -5.20
N THR A 117 -0.40 19.61 -4.26
CA THR A 117 -0.74 20.83 -3.51
C THR A 117 0.26 21.16 -2.42
N GLY A 118 1.15 20.23 -2.07
CA GLY A 118 2.11 20.40 -0.97
C GLY A 118 1.50 20.22 0.42
N CYS A 119 0.24 19.78 0.53
CA CYS A 119 -0.39 19.45 1.81
C CYS A 119 0.35 18.32 2.52
N LEU A 120 0.75 17.30 1.76
CA LEU A 120 1.65 16.24 2.19
C LEU A 120 2.92 16.25 1.35
N MET A 121 4.00 15.74 1.92
CA MET A 121 5.24 15.50 1.21
C MET A 121 5.69 14.06 1.39
N GLU A 122 6.37 13.53 0.39
CA GLU A 122 7.02 12.23 0.48
C GLU A 122 8.28 12.33 1.35
N VAL A 123 8.43 11.41 2.28
CA VAL A 123 9.64 11.30 3.09
C VAL A 123 10.70 10.57 2.28
N PRO A 124 11.86 11.19 2.00
CA PRO A 124 12.93 10.53 1.26
C PRO A 124 13.46 9.30 1.99
N LEU A 125 13.64 8.20 1.28
CA LEU A 125 14.21 6.96 1.79
C LEU A 125 15.49 6.63 1.04
N ALA A 126 16.49 6.08 1.75
CA ALA A 126 17.73 5.59 1.13
C ALA A 126 17.45 4.48 0.09
N ASN A 127 16.55 3.57 0.43
CA ASN A 127 16.05 2.55 -0.48
C ASN A 127 14.51 2.68 -0.55
N PRO A 128 13.93 2.81 -1.74
CA PRO A 128 12.48 2.90 -1.87
C PRO A 128 11.79 1.58 -1.51
N VAL A 129 10.56 1.67 -1.05
CA VAL A 129 9.73 0.48 -0.87
C VAL A 129 9.45 -0.13 -2.25
N PRO A 130 9.62 -1.45 -2.45
CA PRO A 130 9.32 -2.07 -3.73
C PRO A 130 7.86 -1.89 -4.12
N SER A 131 7.63 -1.49 -5.36
CA SER A 131 6.28 -1.41 -5.93
C SER A 131 5.67 -2.79 -6.11
N ARG A 132 4.36 -2.86 -6.25
CA ARG A 132 3.63 -4.11 -6.46
C ARG A 132 2.66 -3.96 -7.62
N GLU A 133 2.52 -5.03 -8.39
CA GLU A 133 1.49 -5.11 -9.42
C GLU A 133 0.19 -5.63 -8.81
N ILE A 134 -0.93 -5.00 -9.13
CA ILE A 134 -2.28 -5.42 -8.73
C ILE A 134 -3.09 -5.78 -9.95
N GLY A 135 -4.07 -6.64 -9.76
CA GLY A 135 -4.94 -7.06 -10.84
C GLY A 135 -6.10 -7.92 -10.35
N PHE A 136 -6.88 -8.35 -11.30
CA PHE A 136 -7.98 -9.27 -11.05
C PHE A 136 -7.53 -10.72 -11.20
N LEU A 137 -8.01 -11.56 -10.29
CA LEU A 137 -7.82 -13.00 -10.32
C LEU A 137 -9.20 -13.66 -10.41
N TYR A 138 -9.38 -14.58 -11.37
CA TYR A 138 -10.65 -15.27 -11.60
C TYR A 138 -10.44 -16.66 -12.19
N GLN A 139 -11.50 -17.46 -12.17
CA GLN A 139 -11.52 -18.77 -12.84
C GLN A 139 -12.00 -18.61 -14.27
N ASP A 140 -11.32 -19.26 -15.21
CA ASP A 140 -11.72 -19.31 -16.61
C ASP A 140 -12.74 -20.44 -16.84
N ILE A 141 -13.97 -20.23 -16.35
CA ILE A 141 -15.06 -21.20 -16.41
C ILE A 141 -16.26 -20.60 -17.12
N GLU A 142 -16.69 -21.23 -18.23
CA GLU A 142 -17.93 -20.91 -18.90
C GLU A 142 -19.16 -21.31 -18.04
N PRO A 143 -20.26 -20.52 -18.00
CA PRO A 143 -20.53 -19.28 -18.75
C PRO A 143 -20.13 -17.97 -18.05
N PHE A 144 -19.53 -18.04 -16.86
CA PHE A 144 -19.18 -16.89 -16.04
C PHE A 144 -18.13 -15.98 -16.66
N ASN A 145 -17.29 -16.54 -17.54
CA ASN A 145 -16.18 -15.84 -18.17
C ASN A 145 -16.62 -14.58 -18.96
N GLU A 146 -17.72 -14.64 -19.71
CA GLU A 146 -18.21 -13.49 -20.49
C GLU A 146 -18.56 -12.28 -19.60
N ASN A 147 -19.23 -12.51 -18.49
CA ASN A 147 -19.63 -11.45 -17.58
C ASN A 147 -18.42 -10.83 -16.86
N ILE A 148 -17.47 -11.66 -16.47
CA ILE A 148 -16.21 -11.23 -15.86
C ILE A 148 -15.41 -10.38 -16.85
N LEU A 149 -15.26 -10.83 -18.09
CA LEU A 149 -14.55 -10.09 -19.14
C LEU A 149 -15.21 -8.76 -19.46
N ARG A 150 -16.54 -8.69 -19.50
CA ARG A 150 -17.27 -7.42 -19.66
C ARG A 150 -16.98 -6.45 -18.50
N PHE A 151 -16.95 -6.95 -17.28
CA PHE A 151 -16.60 -6.15 -16.10
C PHE A 151 -15.17 -5.62 -16.17
N ILE A 152 -14.21 -6.49 -16.49
CA ILE A 152 -12.80 -6.13 -16.59
C ILE A 152 -12.55 -5.09 -17.68
N HIS A 153 -13.23 -5.17 -18.83
CA HIS A 153 -13.07 -4.23 -19.94
C HIS A 153 -13.54 -2.80 -19.64
N VAL A 154 -14.22 -2.57 -18.50
CA VAL A 154 -14.55 -1.21 -18.02
C VAL A 154 -13.33 -0.50 -17.44
N PHE A 155 -12.35 -1.23 -16.99
CA PHE A 155 -11.11 -0.72 -16.42
C PHE A 155 -10.00 -0.70 -17.49
#